data_806732c6ab0d2c643ee763551de02648
#
_entry.id   806732c6ab0d2c643ee763551de02648
#
_cell.length_a   1.000
_cell.length_b   1.000
_cell.length_c   1.000
_cell.angle_alpha   90.00
_cell.angle_beta   90.00
_cell.angle_gamma   90.00
#
_symmetry.space_group_name_H-M   'P 1'
#
loop_
_entity.id
_entity.type
_entity.pdbx_description
1 polymer ?
#
loop_
_entity_poly.entity_id
_entity_poly.type
_entity_poly.pdbx_seq_one_letter_code
_entity_poly.pdbx_strand_id
1 'polypeptide(L)'
;MNNLKANINKVLKLNTKAMKGSLNAFNVQIEIGRLCAEGYEIWKCTPKDKRMKRDELVEAYGYKKTYFGELRKSAEVKAEDVQRYIDSVETATYSIKGLLTFLKPDAEDKPKTWYTFTTSKEIGGGSVRLDEKLNVSMTGDKADIIENLKTLLNELERSEMATIELTEAEEVTA
;
A
#
# COMPACT_ATOMS: atom_id res chain seq x y z
N MET A 1 -17.72 -19.00 18.54
CA MET A 1 -17.05 -17.94 19.35
C MET A 1 -15.83 -18.44 20.14
N ASN A 2 -15.80 -19.68 20.65
CA ASN A 2 -14.65 -20.19 21.41
C ASN A 2 -13.34 -20.22 20.61
N ASN A 3 -13.38 -20.60 19.33
CA ASN A 3 -12.19 -20.67 18.47
C ASN A 3 -11.54 -19.30 18.20
N LEU A 4 -12.34 -18.25 18.03
CA LEU A 4 -11.80 -16.90 17.83
C LEU A 4 -11.12 -16.35 19.08
N LYS A 5 -11.74 -16.54 20.27
CA LYS A 5 -11.12 -16.16 21.55
C LYS A 5 -9.81 -16.90 21.80
N ALA A 6 -9.76 -18.21 21.48
CA ALA A 6 -8.55 -19.01 21.62
C ALA A 6 -7.44 -18.50 20.69
N ASN A 7 -7.78 -18.14 19.45
CA ASN A 7 -6.87 -17.57 18.46
C ASN A 7 -6.31 -16.21 18.92
N ILE A 8 -7.17 -15.29 19.35
CA ILE A 8 -6.76 -13.98 19.91
C ILE A 8 -5.80 -14.18 21.10
N ASN A 9 -6.11 -15.07 22.02
CA ASN A 9 -5.25 -15.33 23.18
C ASN A 9 -3.87 -15.88 22.79
N LYS A 10 -3.77 -16.71 21.74
CA LYS A 10 -2.47 -17.16 21.20
C LYS A 10 -1.64 -16.00 20.70
N VAL A 11 -2.25 -15.10 19.91
CA VAL A 11 -1.55 -13.91 19.37
C VAL A 11 -1.04 -13.02 20.51
N LEU A 12 -1.87 -12.73 21.52
CA LEU A 12 -1.48 -11.91 22.67
C LEU A 12 -0.30 -12.52 23.45
N LYS A 13 -0.28 -13.84 23.62
CA LYS A 13 0.84 -14.55 24.28
C LYS A 13 2.13 -14.50 23.46
N LEU A 14 2.06 -14.60 22.14
CA LEU A 14 3.24 -14.51 21.28
C LEU A 14 3.80 -13.09 21.25
N ASN A 15 2.94 -12.09 21.25
CA ASN A 15 3.34 -10.69 21.20
C ASN A 15 4.19 -10.26 22.42
N THR A 16 3.99 -10.88 23.58
CA THR A 16 4.78 -10.60 24.80
C THR A 16 6.20 -11.17 24.74
N LYS A 17 6.51 -12.11 23.84
CA LYS A 17 7.78 -12.82 23.78
C LYS A 17 8.78 -12.26 22.75
N ALA A 18 8.32 -11.37 21.87
CA ALA A 18 9.13 -10.91 20.74
C ALA A 18 10.01 -9.72 21.12
N MET A 19 11.32 -9.87 21.03
CA MET A 19 12.27 -8.76 21.04
C MET A 19 12.26 -8.10 19.64
N LYS A 20 11.95 -6.80 19.56
CA LYS A 20 11.84 -6.08 18.29
C LYS A 20 13.12 -6.14 17.45
N GLY A 21 12.97 -6.34 16.15
CA GLY A 21 14.04 -6.23 15.16
C GLY A 21 14.90 -7.47 14.96
N SER A 22 14.90 -8.45 15.87
CA SER A 22 15.66 -9.70 15.70
C SER A 22 14.97 -10.66 14.73
N LEU A 23 15.74 -11.58 14.14
CA LEU A 23 15.21 -12.65 13.29
C LEU A 23 14.17 -13.51 14.03
N ASN A 24 14.40 -13.79 15.30
CA ASN A 24 13.46 -14.55 16.11
C ASN A 24 12.14 -13.79 16.30
N ALA A 25 12.20 -12.49 16.58
CA ALA A 25 11.00 -11.64 16.67
C ALA A 25 10.26 -11.57 15.32
N PHE A 26 10.98 -11.52 14.21
CA PHE A 26 10.40 -11.51 12.88
C PHE A 26 9.66 -12.82 12.59
N ASN A 27 10.26 -13.98 12.88
CA ASN A 27 9.61 -15.27 12.73
C ASN A 27 8.33 -15.38 13.57
N VAL A 28 8.35 -14.87 14.81
CA VAL A 28 7.16 -14.78 15.66
C VAL A 28 6.10 -13.86 15.01
N GLN A 29 6.49 -12.75 14.40
CA GLN A 29 5.55 -11.86 13.69
C GLN A 29 4.91 -12.54 12.47
N ILE A 30 5.64 -13.37 11.72
CA ILE A 30 5.09 -14.18 10.63
C ILE A 30 4.05 -15.18 11.17
N GLU A 31 4.33 -15.85 12.29
CA GLU A 31 3.38 -16.74 12.93
C GLU A 31 2.12 -15.99 13.41
N ILE A 32 2.30 -14.83 14.03
CA ILE A 32 1.20 -13.92 14.40
C ILE A 32 0.37 -13.53 13.18
N GLY A 33 1.01 -13.23 12.06
CA GLY A 33 0.34 -12.92 10.80
C GLY A 33 -0.60 -14.03 10.33
N ARG A 34 -0.14 -15.29 10.38
CA ARG A 34 -0.95 -16.48 10.06
C ARG A 34 -2.15 -16.63 10.99
N LEU A 35 -1.94 -16.46 12.31
CA LEU A 35 -3.02 -16.51 13.27
C LEU A 35 -4.04 -15.37 13.09
N CYS A 36 -3.58 -14.16 12.75
CA CYS A 36 -4.46 -13.03 12.45
C CYS A 36 -5.30 -13.28 11.18
N ALA A 37 -4.73 -13.91 10.15
CA ALA A 37 -5.45 -14.30 8.94
C ALA A 37 -6.51 -15.37 9.24
N GLU A 38 -6.13 -16.42 9.95
CA GLU A 38 -7.05 -17.48 10.41
C GLU A 38 -8.22 -16.92 11.23
N GLY A 39 -7.92 -16.10 12.23
CA GLY A 39 -8.95 -15.50 13.06
C GLY A 39 -9.87 -14.54 12.30
N TYR A 40 -9.37 -13.86 11.29
CA TYR A 40 -10.18 -13.02 10.42
C TYR A 40 -11.14 -13.87 9.56
N GLU A 41 -10.72 -15.03 9.07
CA GLU A 41 -11.60 -15.94 8.34
C GLU A 41 -12.69 -16.54 9.27
N ILE A 42 -12.33 -16.93 10.49
CA ILE A 42 -13.31 -17.37 11.51
C ILE A 42 -14.34 -16.25 11.76
N TRP A 43 -13.87 -15.01 11.87
CA TRP A 43 -14.75 -13.84 12.05
C TRP A 43 -15.66 -13.63 10.85
N LYS A 44 -15.18 -13.74 9.62
CA LYS A 44 -16.00 -13.63 8.40
C LYS A 44 -17.08 -14.69 8.31
N CYS A 45 -16.76 -15.93 8.70
CA CYS A 45 -17.70 -17.04 8.71
C CYS A 45 -18.75 -16.96 9.83
N THR A 46 -18.55 -16.07 10.81
CA THR A 46 -19.52 -15.86 11.89
C THR A 46 -20.75 -15.10 11.35
N PRO A 47 -21.98 -15.52 11.62
CA PRO A 47 -23.19 -14.80 11.23
C PRO A 47 -23.18 -13.33 11.68
N LYS A 48 -23.70 -12.43 10.84
CA LYS A 48 -23.62 -10.97 11.05
C LYS A 48 -24.23 -10.51 12.38
N ASP A 49 -25.29 -11.15 12.83
CA ASP A 49 -26.00 -10.87 14.08
C ASP A 49 -25.19 -11.26 15.34
N LYS A 50 -24.24 -12.20 15.20
CA LYS A 50 -23.37 -12.69 16.28
C LYS A 50 -21.92 -12.23 16.18
N ARG A 51 -21.61 -11.47 15.13
CA ARG A 51 -20.24 -11.05 14.80
C ARG A 51 -19.95 -9.68 15.40
N MET A 52 -18.84 -9.56 16.15
CA MET A 52 -18.35 -8.24 16.58
C MET A 52 -18.01 -7.35 15.41
N LYS A 53 -18.01 -6.04 15.60
CA LYS A 53 -17.56 -5.10 14.57
C LYS A 53 -16.10 -5.32 14.21
N ARG A 54 -15.72 -4.96 12.98
CA ARG A 54 -14.35 -5.15 12.49
C ARG A 54 -13.31 -4.41 13.34
N ASP A 55 -13.65 -3.22 13.80
CA ASP A 55 -12.73 -2.41 14.59
C ASP A 55 -12.53 -3.03 15.99
N GLU A 56 -13.58 -3.56 16.59
CA GLU A 56 -13.52 -4.33 17.85
C GLU A 56 -12.67 -5.61 17.71
N LEU A 57 -12.75 -6.28 16.55
CA LEU A 57 -11.90 -7.43 16.27
C LEU A 57 -10.42 -7.03 16.26
N VAL A 58 -10.07 -5.95 15.54
CA VAL A 58 -8.69 -5.46 15.42
C VAL A 58 -8.15 -5.05 16.80
N GLU A 59 -8.96 -4.36 17.59
CA GLU A 59 -8.63 -3.94 18.95
C GLU A 59 -8.42 -5.14 19.88
N ALA A 60 -9.24 -6.19 19.75
CA ALA A 60 -9.08 -7.42 20.52
C ALA A 60 -7.75 -8.13 20.28
N TYR A 61 -7.15 -7.97 19.09
CA TYR A 61 -5.79 -8.42 18.77
C TYR A 61 -4.69 -7.50 19.31
N GLY A 62 -5.01 -6.32 19.81
CA GLY A 62 -4.06 -5.34 20.34
C GLY A 62 -3.29 -4.58 19.28
N TYR A 63 -3.80 -4.49 18.06
CA TYR A 63 -3.13 -3.83 16.93
C TYR A 63 -3.91 -2.62 16.39
N LYS A 64 -3.19 -1.76 15.64
CA LYS A 64 -3.82 -0.75 14.79
C LYS A 64 -4.29 -1.40 13.48
N LYS A 65 -5.35 -0.86 12.87
CA LYS A 65 -6.00 -1.37 11.66
C LYS A 65 -5.02 -1.60 10.49
N THR A 66 -4.11 -0.66 10.26
CA THR A 66 -3.10 -0.75 9.19
C THR A 66 -2.17 -1.93 9.44
N TYR A 67 -1.60 -2.03 10.64
CA TYR A 67 -0.64 -3.08 10.98
C TYR A 67 -1.29 -4.47 11.03
N PHE A 68 -2.52 -4.58 11.52
CA PHE A 68 -3.30 -5.82 11.43
C PHE A 68 -3.50 -6.27 9.97
N GLY A 69 -3.72 -5.30 9.07
CA GLY A 69 -3.80 -5.57 7.62
C GLY A 69 -2.47 -6.08 7.04
N GLU A 70 -1.35 -5.51 7.46
CA GLU A 70 0.00 -5.93 7.04
C GLU A 70 0.32 -7.35 7.55
N LEU A 71 0.05 -7.63 8.82
CA LEU A 71 0.20 -8.97 9.42
C LEU A 71 -0.59 -10.03 8.64
N ARG A 72 -1.84 -9.75 8.30
CA ARG A 72 -2.65 -10.68 7.51
C ARG A 72 -2.09 -10.91 6.11
N LYS A 73 -1.61 -9.87 5.44
CA LYS A 73 -0.96 -10.01 4.12
C LYS A 73 0.32 -10.84 4.20
N SER A 74 1.07 -10.75 5.27
CA SER A 74 2.28 -11.57 5.45
C SER A 74 1.98 -13.07 5.56
N ALA A 75 0.75 -13.46 5.93
CA ALA A 75 0.33 -14.86 5.96
C ALA A 75 0.24 -15.51 4.57
N GLU A 76 0.05 -14.71 3.52
CA GLU A 76 -0.07 -15.17 2.13
C GLU A 76 1.31 -15.31 1.47
N VAL A 77 2.38 -14.83 2.13
CA VAL A 77 3.74 -14.85 1.60
C VAL A 77 4.31 -16.27 1.67
N LYS A 78 4.89 -16.73 0.57
CA LYS A 78 5.54 -18.03 0.49
C LYS A 78 6.80 -18.07 1.35
N ALA A 79 7.12 -19.24 1.90
CA ALA A 79 8.31 -19.44 2.74
C ALA A 79 9.62 -19.07 2.01
N GLU A 80 9.68 -19.35 0.70
CA GLU A 80 10.82 -19.01 -0.15
C GLU A 80 11.04 -17.50 -0.26
N ASP A 81 9.96 -16.74 -0.35
CA ASP A 81 9.99 -15.27 -0.42
C ASP A 81 10.39 -14.65 0.93
N VAL A 82 9.93 -15.24 2.03
CA VAL A 82 10.38 -14.85 3.37
C VAL A 82 11.87 -15.09 3.53
N GLN A 83 12.38 -16.24 3.06
CA GLN A 83 13.81 -16.54 3.12
C GLN A 83 14.63 -15.59 2.24
N ARG A 84 14.21 -15.30 1.01
CA ARG A 84 14.86 -14.31 0.14
C ARG A 84 14.94 -12.92 0.79
N TYR A 85 13.88 -12.51 1.48
CA TYR A 85 13.91 -11.26 2.23
C TYR A 85 14.93 -11.31 3.38
N ILE A 86 14.97 -12.39 4.16
CA ILE A 86 15.92 -12.56 5.26
C ILE A 86 17.36 -12.47 4.74
N ASP A 87 17.65 -13.13 3.63
CA ASP A 87 18.98 -13.17 3.01
C ASP A 87 19.39 -11.81 2.40
N SER A 88 18.41 -10.95 2.04
CA SER A 88 18.67 -9.63 1.46
C SER A 88 18.93 -8.53 2.49
N VAL A 89 18.64 -8.77 3.78
CA VAL A 89 18.73 -7.73 4.83
C VAL A 89 20.14 -7.67 5.42
N GLU A 90 20.91 -6.67 5.05
CA GLU A 90 22.29 -6.45 5.52
C GLU A 90 22.37 -6.01 7.00
N THR A 91 21.38 -5.28 7.51
CA THR A 91 21.42 -4.65 8.85
C THR A 91 20.86 -5.52 9.96
N ALA A 92 20.48 -6.78 9.69
CA ALA A 92 19.82 -7.68 10.63
C ALA A 92 18.56 -7.10 11.32
N THR A 93 17.91 -6.12 10.70
CA THR A 93 16.67 -5.49 11.20
C THR A 93 15.48 -5.93 10.35
N TYR A 94 14.74 -6.91 10.84
CA TYR A 94 13.63 -7.53 10.11
C TYR A 94 12.28 -6.94 10.51
N SER A 95 11.38 -6.77 9.55
CA SER A 95 10.01 -6.29 9.82
C SER A 95 9.00 -6.79 8.78
N ILE A 96 7.74 -6.93 9.19
CA ILE A 96 6.62 -7.28 8.28
C ILE A 96 6.47 -6.23 7.16
N LYS A 97 6.60 -4.94 7.48
CA LYS A 97 6.53 -3.87 6.49
C LYS A 97 7.69 -3.98 5.48
N GLY A 98 8.90 -4.27 5.95
CA GLY A 98 10.07 -4.50 5.09
C GLY A 98 9.85 -5.67 4.13
N LEU A 99 9.38 -6.81 4.62
CA LEU A 99 9.01 -7.97 3.81
C LEU A 99 7.99 -7.60 2.73
N LEU A 100 6.89 -6.96 3.10
CA LEU A 100 5.84 -6.58 2.15
C LEU A 100 6.31 -5.52 1.14
N THR A 101 7.29 -4.70 1.49
CA THR A 101 7.92 -3.74 0.58
C THR A 101 8.87 -4.44 -0.39
N PHE A 102 9.69 -5.36 0.10
CA PHE A 102 10.59 -6.18 -0.69
C PHE A 102 9.86 -7.02 -1.76
N LEU A 103 8.67 -7.50 -1.44
CA LEU A 103 7.83 -8.29 -2.37
C LEU A 103 6.99 -7.45 -3.33
N LYS A 104 6.94 -6.14 -3.14
CA LYS A 104 6.37 -5.32 -4.19
C LYS A 104 7.32 -5.45 -5.37
N PRO A 105 6.82 -5.83 -6.58
CA PRO A 105 7.64 -5.66 -7.76
C PRO A 105 8.16 -4.23 -7.70
N ASP A 106 9.48 -4.07 -7.89
CA ASP A 106 10.05 -2.76 -8.15
C ASP A 106 9.02 -2.06 -9.02
N ALA A 107 8.51 -0.94 -8.55
CA ALA A 107 7.68 -0.15 -9.41
C ALA A 107 8.61 0.16 -10.58
N GLU A 108 8.61 -0.75 -11.58
CA GLU A 108 9.02 -0.37 -12.93
C GLU A 108 8.46 1.01 -13.05
N ASP A 109 9.28 1.97 -13.44
CA ASP A 109 8.82 3.34 -13.67
C ASP A 109 7.59 3.23 -14.56
N LYS A 110 6.47 2.91 -13.92
CA LYS A 110 5.19 2.95 -14.60
C LYS A 110 5.11 4.38 -15.01
N PRO A 111 5.07 4.65 -16.32
CA PRO A 111 4.97 6.01 -16.82
C PRO A 111 3.95 6.69 -15.92
N LYS A 112 4.29 7.86 -15.38
CA LYS A 112 3.44 8.55 -14.41
C LYS A 112 2.04 8.63 -14.98
N THR A 113 1.19 7.68 -14.57
CA THR A 113 -0.18 7.53 -15.05
C THR A 113 -1.10 8.64 -14.54
N TRP A 114 -0.50 9.56 -13.76
CA TRP A 114 -1.19 10.67 -13.14
C TRP A 114 -0.43 11.97 -13.31
N TYR A 115 -1.05 12.92 -13.95
CA TYR A 115 -0.62 14.31 -13.92
C TYR A 115 -1.29 15.02 -12.76
N THR A 116 -0.50 15.58 -11.84
CA THR A 116 -1.01 16.32 -10.69
C THR A 116 -0.51 17.75 -10.76
N PHE A 117 -1.44 18.68 -10.81
CA PHE A 117 -1.16 20.12 -10.78
C PHE A 117 -1.67 20.69 -9.47
N THR A 118 -0.86 21.44 -8.78
CA THR A 118 -1.20 22.08 -7.50
C THR A 118 -1.02 23.59 -7.67
N THR A 119 -2.02 24.38 -7.28
CA THR A 119 -1.92 25.84 -7.23
C THR A 119 -1.00 26.29 -6.11
N SER A 120 -0.52 27.53 -6.20
CA SER A 120 0.24 28.15 -5.10
C SER A 120 -0.61 28.30 -3.86
N LYS A 121 0.03 28.34 -2.68
CA LYS A 121 -0.67 28.53 -1.39
C LYS A 121 -1.45 29.84 -1.28
N GLU A 122 -1.16 30.82 -2.12
CA GLU A 122 -1.81 32.14 -2.15
C GLU A 122 -3.23 32.11 -2.72
N ILE A 123 -3.59 31.03 -3.44
CA ILE A 123 -4.90 30.90 -4.10
C ILE A 123 -5.74 29.79 -3.42
N GLY A 124 -5.47 29.43 -2.19
CA GLY A 124 -6.24 28.44 -1.42
C GLY A 124 -5.92 26.98 -1.71
N GLY A 125 -5.11 26.69 -2.73
CA GLY A 125 -4.64 25.34 -3.08
C GLY A 125 -5.72 24.44 -3.68
N GLY A 126 -5.61 24.17 -4.97
CA GLY A 126 -6.42 23.20 -5.70
C GLY A 126 -5.55 22.14 -6.38
N SER A 127 -6.13 21.05 -6.83
CA SER A 127 -5.43 20.06 -7.64
C SER A 127 -6.31 19.47 -8.72
N VAL A 128 -5.71 19.17 -9.86
CA VAL A 128 -6.32 18.40 -10.94
C VAL A 128 -5.47 17.16 -11.17
N ARG A 129 -6.11 16.00 -11.29
CA ARG A 129 -5.45 14.72 -11.58
C ARG A 129 -6.14 14.08 -12.75
N LEU A 130 -5.34 13.58 -13.68
CA LEU A 130 -5.77 12.84 -14.85
C LEU A 130 -5.19 11.42 -14.79
N ASP A 131 -6.01 10.39 -14.94
CA ASP A 131 -5.57 9.01 -15.02
C ASP A 131 -5.44 8.50 -16.46
N GLU A 132 -4.89 7.28 -16.63
CA GLU A 132 -4.73 6.61 -17.93
C GLU A 132 -6.05 6.43 -18.70
N LYS A 133 -7.17 6.46 -18.01
CA LYS A 133 -8.51 6.32 -18.58
C LYS A 133 -9.16 7.66 -18.86
N LEU A 134 -8.37 8.74 -18.76
CA LEU A 134 -8.84 10.13 -18.91
C LEU A 134 -9.90 10.55 -17.88
N ASN A 135 -9.95 9.86 -16.72
CA ASN A 135 -10.81 10.32 -15.63
C ASN A 135 -10.14 11.53 -14.96
N VAL A 136 -10.87 12.62 -14.87
CA VAL A 136 -10.41 13.85 -14.22
C VAL A 136 -10.98 13.92 -12.82
N SER A 137 -10.12 14.04 -11.82
CA SER A 137 -10.53 14.35 -10.45
C SER A 137 -9.99 15.73 -10.05
N MET A 138 -10.84 16.56 -9.47
CA MET A 138 -10.56 17.96 -9.17
C MET A 138 -10.88 18.26 -7.71
N THR A 139 -9.99 19.02 -7.05
CA THR A 139 -10.16 19.52 -5.69
C THR A 139 -9.67 20.97 -5.62
N GLY A 140 -10.39 21.83 -4.90
CA GLY A 140 -10.07 23.25 -4.76
C GLY A 140 -11.16 24.17 -5.26
N ASP A 141 -10.88 25.47 -5.28
CA ASP A 141 -11.80 26.48 -5.76
C ASP A 141 -11.88 26.50 -7.29
N LYS A 142 -13.02 26.97 -7.82
CA LYS A 142 -13.29 26.98 -9.27
C LYS A 142 -12.19 27.69 -10.08
N ALA A 143 -11.65 28.79 -9.57
CA ALA A 143 -10.60 29.55 -10.24
C ALA A 143 -9.30 28.75 -10.35
N ASP A 144 -8.89 28.11 -9.26
CA ASP A 144 -7.72 27.26 -9.16
C ASP A 144 -7.81 26.05 -10.08
N ILE A 145 -8.99 25.42 -10.13
CA ILE A 145 -9.26 24.28 -11.02
C ILE A 145 -9.13 24.70 -12.48
N ILE A 146 -9.67 25.86 -12.87
CA ILE A 146 -9.56 26.35 -14.25
C ILE A 146 -8.12 26.62 -14.64
N GLU A 147 -7.31 27.21 -13.76
CA GLU A 147 -5.91 27.51 -14.03
C GLU A 147 -5.08 26.21 -14.15
N ASN A 148 -5.31 25.26 -13.26
CA ASN A 148 -4.66 23.94 -13.31
C ASN A 148 -5.04 23.16 -14.58
N LEU A 149 -6.30 23.23 -15.03
CA LEU A 149 -6.72 22.61 -16.30
C LEU A 149 -6.03 23.23 -17.51
N LYS A 150 -5.89 24.55 -17.55
CA LYS A 150 -5.15 25.23 -18.64
C LYS A 150 -3.69 24.81 -18.67
N THR A 151 -3.05 24.70 -17.52
CA THR A 151 -1.66 24.26 -17.40
C THR A 151 -1.51 22.82 -17.89
N LEU A 152 -2.42 21.92 -17.50
CA LEU A 152 -2.44 20.53 -17.95
C LEU A 152 -2.57 20.43 -19.48
N LEU A 153 -3.49 21.18 -20.08
CA LEU A 153 -3.68 21.18 -21.53
C LEU A 153 -2.42 21.64 -22.25
N ASN A 154 -1.80 22.74 -21.82
CA ASN A 154 -0.57 23.25 -22.40
C ASN A 154 0.59 22.26 -22.30
N GLU A 155 0.69 21.49 -21.22
CA GLU A 155 1.75 20.47 -21.07
C GLU A 155 1.49 19.24 -21.94
N LEU A 156 0.24 18.84 -22.09
CA LEU A 156 -0.13 17.74 -22.99
C LEU A 156 0.18 18.12 -24.46
N GLU A 157 -0.20 19.31 -24.90
CA GLU A 157 0.12 19.82 -26.25
C GLU A 157 1.63 19.85 -26.50
N ARG A 158 2.42 20.30 -25.52
CA ARG A 158 3.90 20.29 -25.63
C ARG A 158 4.49 18.90 -25.72
N SER A 159 3.93 17.93 -24.98
CA SER A 159 4.41 16.55 -25.00
C SER A 159 4.13 15.85 -26.32
N GLU A 160 3.00 16.13 -26.96
CA GLU A 160 2.67 15.63 -28.29
C GLU A 160 3.61 16.21 -29.34
N MET A 161 3.88 17.53 -29.29
CA MET A 161 4.84 18.20 -30.20
C MET A 161 6.25 17.62 -30.06
N ALA A 162 6.72 17.36 -28.84
CA ALA A 162 8.03 16.76 -28.59
C ALA A 162 8.14 15.34 -29.15
N THR A 163 7.05 14.56 -29.10
CA THR A 163 7.01 13.20 -29.66
C THR A 163 7.05 13.22 -31.20
N ILE A 164 6.39 14.18 -31.85
CA ILE A 164 6.41 14.35 -33.29
C ILE A 164 7.82 14.75 -33.78
N GLU A 165 8.48 15.66 -33.08
CA GLU A 165 9.86 16.08 -33.44
C GLU A 165 10.88 14.94 -33.32
N LEU A 166 10.71 14.03 -32.33
CA LEU A 166 11.57 12.86 -32.15
C LEU A 166 11.37 11.81 -33.26
N THR A 167 10.13 11.58 -33.71
CA THR A 167 9.84 10.64 -34.80
C THR A 167 10.33 11.16 -36.15
N GLU A 168 10.24 12.46 -36.43
CA GLU A 168 10.77 13.05 -37.64
C GLU A 168 12.31 13.04 -37.70
N ALA A 169 12.98 13.15 -36.54
CA ALA A 169 14.45 13.11 -36.48
C ALA A 169 15.01 11.68 -36.70
N GLU A 170 14.29 10.65 -36.34
CA GLU A 170 14.69 9.26 -36.60
C GLU A 170 14.47 8.82 -38.05
N GLU A 171 13.48 9.35 -38.74
CA GLU A 171 13.23 9.05 -40.15
C GLU A 171 14.24 9.71 -41.11
N VAL A 172 14.90 10.80 -40.71
CA VAL A 172 15.90 11.50 -41.53
C VAL A 172 17.30 10.86 -41.43
N THR A 173 17.53 9.96 -40.48
CA THR A 173 18.83 9.30 -40.23
C THR A 173 18.89 7.84 -40.69
N ALA A 174 17.86 7.32 -41.32
CA ALA A 174 17.79 5.97 -41.92
C ALA A 174 17.91 6.04 -43.45
#